data_75c9a99087e0cca99f09165a52714dcf
#
_entry.id   75c9a99087e0cca99f09165a52714dcf
#
_cell.length_a   1.000
_cell.length_b   1.000
_cell.length_c   1.000
_cell.angle_alpha   90.00
_cell.angle_beta   90.00
_cell.angle_gamma   90.00
#
_symmetry.space_group_name_H-M   'P 1'
#
loop_
_entity.id
_entity.type
_entity.pdbx_description
1 polymer ?
#
loop_
_entity_poly.entity_id
_entity_poly.type
_entity_poly.pdbx_seq_one_letter_code
_entity_poly.pdbx_strand_id
1 'polypeptide(L)'
;MGGSGIIATELGIKLAERGHEVHFITSNIPFRIRKPLPNMIFHQVEVNQYAVFQYPPYDITLSTKIAEVIKEYDLDLLHMHYAVPHAICGVLAREMSGKDIKIMTTLHGTDITVLGYDHSLQGAIKFGIEKSDIVTSVSKSLAQETHEIIETNKEIIPIYNFVRENEFPTKHNTALKSQFGIAPDEKVLIHVSNFRQVKRIDTIIETFAKVREKIPSKLILLGDGPELVPMRQLTKELNVEEDVLFLGKQDCVSEFYQLSDLVLLLSEKESFGLTLLEAMKTGVVPIGSNAGGIKEVIKHGETGFVVDVGDCDSASDYAIRLLEDKALYNKLQKNMLADIAERFGSELITDQYEYYYQKMLNEHNKSKGE
;
A
#
# COMPACT_ATOMS: atom_id res chain seq x y z
N MET A 1 -3.93 8.66 -5.66
CA MET A 1 -2.56 8.15 -5.50
C MET A 1 -2.62 6.73 -5.00
N GLY A 2 -1.68 5.86 -5.41
CA GLY A 2 -1.65 4.46 -4.97
C GLY A 2 -0.77 4.27 -3.74
N GLY A 3 -0.92 3.14 -3.05
CA GLY A 3 -0.12 2.80 -1.85
C GLY A 3 1.39 2.74 -2.09
N SER A 4 1.83 2.39 -3.29
CA SER A 4 3.25 2.35 -3.68
C SER A 4 3.98 3.70 -3.55
N GLY A 5 3.34 4.79 -4.01
CA GLY A 5 3.92 6.13 -3.88
C GLY A 5 4.02 6.58 -2.41
N ILE A 6 3.10 6.12 -1.56
CA ILE A 6 3.17 6.35 -0.12
C ILE A 6 4.39 5.66 0.45
N ILE A 7 4.57 4.36 0.19
CA ILE A 7 5.67 3.57 0.73
C ILE A 7 7.02 4.07 0.23
N ALA A 8 7.15 4.37 -1.08
CA ALA A 8 8.39 4.96 -1.62
C ALA A 8 8.76 6.25 -0.90
N THR A 9 7.77 7.10 -0.64
CA THR A 9 7.97 8.37 0.07
C THR A 9 8.36 8.16 1.52
N GLU A 10 7.64 7.29 2.25
CA GLU A 10 7.90 7.03 3.66
C GLU A 10 9.27 6.38 3.87
N LEU A 11 9.66 5.44 3.00
CA LEU A 11 11.00 4.84 3.03
C LEU A 11 12.09 5.88 2.79
N GLY A 12 11.92 6.74 1.76
CA GLY A 12 12.89 7.79 1.49
C GLY A 12 13.01 8.81 2.63
N ILE A 13 11.92 9.16 3.32
CA ILE A 13 11.98 10.00 4.52
C ILE A 13 12.78 9.28 5.62
N LYS A 14 12.51 8.00 5.90
CA LYS A 14 13.24 7.23 6.91
C LYS A 14 14.73 7.13 6.62
N LEU A 15 15.11 6.91 5.36
CA LEU A 15 16.50 6.89 4.93
C LEU A 15 17.16 8.26 5.10
N ALA A 16 16.46 9.35 4.76
CA ALA A 16 16.97 10.69 4.96
C ALA A 16 17.12 11.05 6.47
N GLU A 17 16.18 10.62 7.32
CA GLU A 17 16.30 10.73 8.79
C GLU A 17 17.53 10.01 9.34
N ARG A 18 17.99 8.93 8.68
CA ARG A 18 19.21 8.17 9.01
C ARG A 18 20.49 8.74 8.40
N GLY A 19 20.40 9.84 7.66
CA GLY A 19 21.53 10.57 7.13
C GLY A 19 21.91 10.22 5.69
N HIS A 20 21.14 9.38 4.99
CA HIS A 20 21.33 9.16 3.56
C HIS A 20 20.90 10.39 2.75
N GLU A 21 21.58 10.68 1.65
CA GLU A 21 21.11 11.61 0.64
C GLU A 21 20.12 10.90 -0.28
N VAL A 22 18.88 11.40 -0.35
CA VAL A 22 17.77 10.76 -1.05
C VAL A 22 17.26 11.61 -2.19
N HIS A 23 17.35 11.09 -3.41
CA HIS A 23 16.90 11.74 -4.63
C HIS A 23 15.56 11.14 -5.08
N PHE A 24 14.50 11.93 -5.03
CA PHE A 24 13.21 11.58 -5.59
C PHE A 24 13.10 12.06 -7.04
N ILE A 25 13.03 11.12 -7.98
CA ILE A 25 12.87 11.41 -9.42
C ILE A 25 11.45 11.04 -9.82
N THR A 26 10.58 12.03 -10.02
CA THR A 26 9.14 11.83 -10.17
C THR A 26 8.48 12.98 -10.92
N SER A 27 7.34 12.74 -11.56
CA SER A 27 6.56 13.78 -12.25
C SER A 27 5.89 14.78 -11.31
N ASN A 28 5.58 14.37 -10.06
CA ASN A 28 4.93 15.23 -9.07
C ASN A 28 5.58 15.08 -7.71
N ILE A 29 5.68 16.18 -6.97
CA ILE A 29 6.16 16.13 -5.57
C ILE A 29 5.24 15.22 -4.75
N PRO A 30 5.80 14.25 -4.00
CA PRO A 30 5.01 13.37 -3.16
C PRO A 30 4.25 14.14 -2.08
N PHE A 31 2.94 13.98 -2.02
CA PHE A 31 2.04 14.79 -1.16
C PHE A 31 2.25 14.58 0.36
N ARG A 32 2.86 13.47 0.78
CA ARG A 32 3.15 13.18 2.20
C ARG A 32 4.41 13.89 2.73
N ILE A 33 5.20 14.53 1.88
CA ILE A 33 6.35 15.29 2.34
C ILE A 33 5.89 16.66 2.84
N ARG A 34 5.54 16.71 4.11
CA ARG A 34 5.10 17.95 4.78
C ARG A 34 6.27 18.84 5.20
N LYS A 35 7.41 18.23 5.52
CA LYS A 35 8.65 18.92 5.93
C LYS A 35 9.83 18.22 5.25
N PRO A 36 10.36 18.78 4.16
CA PRO A 36 11.54 18.22 3.50
C PRO A 36 12.76 18.36 4.44
N LEU A 37 13.59 17.30 4.45
CA LEU A 37 14.90 17.33 5.11
C LEU A 37 15.95 17.92 4.15
N PRO A 38 17.06 18.51 4.66
CA PRO A 38 18.09 19.11 3.80
C PRO A 38 18.75 18.14 2.82
N ASN A 39 18.77 16.85 3.14
CA ASN A 39 19.33 15.76 2.34
C ASN A 39 18.26 15.03 1.49
N MET A 40 17.11 15.64 1.26
CA MET A 40 16.07 15.17 0.35
C MET A 40 16.01 16.10 -0.87
N ILE A 41 16.33 15.57 -2.03
CA ILE A 41 16.41 16.33 -3.28
C ILE A 41 15.33 15.82 -4.25
N PHE A 42 14.62 16.77 -4.87
CA PHE A 42 13.53 16.47 -5.81
C PHE A 42 13.93 16.84 -7.22
N HIS A 43 13.80 15.86 -8.12
CA HIS A 43 14.01 16.03 -9.55
C HIS A 43 12.68 15.81 -10.27
N GLN A 44 12.09 16.89 -10.75
CA GLN A 44 10.85 16.82 -11.49
C GLN A 44 11.10 16.29 -12.91
N VAL A 45 10.28 15.33 -13.32
CA VAL A 45 10.25 14.81 -14.68
C VAL A 45 9.16 15.54 -15.45
N GLU A 46 9.56 16.45 -16.33
CA GLU A 46 8.66 17.17 -17.22
C GLU A 46 8.56 16.44 -18.56
N VAL A 47 7.34 16.04 -18.92
CA VAL A 47 7.09 15.31 -20.16
C VAL A 47 6.38 16.22 -21.15
N ASN A 48 7.10 16.60 -22.20
CA ASN A 48 6.55 17.43 -23.26
C ASN A 48 5.69 16.62 -24.23
N GLN A 49 4.62 17.22 -24.74
CA GLN A 49 3.84 16.68 -25.82
C GLN A 49 4.45 17.06 -27.16
N TYR A 50 4.65 16.06 -28.02
CA TYR A 50 5.12 16.26 -29.39
C TYR A 50 4.11 15.69 -30.37
N ALA A 51 3.86 16.39 -31.48
CA ALA A 51 2.88 15.98 -32.50
C ALA A 51 3.17 14.63 -33.14
N VAL A 52 4.43 14.17 -33.11
CA VAL A 52 4.86 12.89 -33.67
C VAL A 52 4.54 11.68 -32.76
N PHE A 53 4.22 11.92 -31.50
CA PHE A 53 3.86 10.87 -30.56
C PHE A 53 2.36 10.88 -30.26
N GLN A 54 1.73 9.74 -30.33
CA GLN A 54 0.34 9.60 -29.91
C GLN A 54 0.18 9.84 -28.40
N TYR A 55 1.18 9.43 -27.60
CA TYR A 55 1.26 9.64 -26.16
C TYR A 55 2.60 10.28 -25.80
N PRO A 56 2.66 11.12 -24.75
CA PRO A 56 3.91 11.68 -24.28
C PRO A 56 4.92 10.57 -23.92
N PRO A 57 6.20 10.69 -24.30
CA PRO A 57 7.21 9.64 -24.09
C PRO A 57 7.73 9.63 -22.65
N TYR A 58 6.85 9.34 -21.67
CA TYR A 58 7.16 9.40 -20.24
C TYR A 58 8.36 8.54 -19.85
N ASP A 59 8.40 7.28 -20.32
CA ASP A 59 9.41 6.31 -19.89
C ASP A 59 10.81 6.72 -20.36
N ILE A 60 10.91 7.24 -21.58
CA ILE A 60 12.17 7.74 -22.13
C ILE A 60 12.62 9.02 -21.41
N THR A 61 11.70 9.93 -21.13
CA THR A 61 11.99 11.17 -20.41
C THR A 61 12.44 10.87 -18.98
N LEU A 62 11.77 9.94 -18.29
CA LEU A 62 12.15 9.48 -16.96
C LEU A 62 13.55 8.85 -16.97
N SER A 63 13.83 7.95 -17.94
CA SER A 63 15.14 7.29 -18.07
C SER A 63 16.27 8.29 -18.28
N THR A 64 16.04 9.31 -19.14
CA THR A 64 16.99 10.40 -19.38
C THR A 64 17.25 11.19 -18.10
N LYS A 65 16.18 11.56 -17.37
CA LYS A 65 16.32 12.30 -16.12
C LYS A 65 17.07 11.52 -15.05
N ILE A 66 16.79 10.23 -14.90
CA ILE A 66 17.55 9.35 -14.00
C ILE A 66 19.03 9.31 -14.39
N ALA A 67 19.35 9.16 -15.68
CA ALA A 67 20.74 9.13 -16.17
C ALA A 67 21.50 10.45 -15.92
N GLU A 68 20.82 11.59 -16.04
CA GLU A 68 21.37 12.90 -15.68
C GLU A 68 21.71 12.96 -14.19
N VAL A 69 20.76 12.60 -13.31
CA VAL A 69 20.92 12.63 -11.85
C VAL A 69 22.02 11.68 -11.40
N ILE A 70 22.13 10.46 -11.98
CA ILE A 70 23.23 9.52 -11.72
C ILE A 70 24.60 10.20 -11.95
N LYS A 71 24.74 10.95 -13.04
CA LYS A 71 26.02 11.61 -13.42
C LYS A 71 26.31 12.82 -12.55
N GLU A 72 25.29 13.63 -12.26
CA GLU A 72 25.42 14.89 -11.54
C GLU A 72 25.74 14.69 -10.05
N TYR A 73 25.09 13.72 -9.43
CA TYR A 73 25.17 13.48 -7.98
C TYR A 73 25.97 12.24 -7.60
N ASP A 74 26.50 11.50 -8.56
CA ASP A 74 27.30 10.28 -8.33
C ASP A 74 26.59 9.25 -7.42
N LEU A 75 25.34 8.95 -7.76
CA LEU A 75 24.48 8.08 -6.96
C LEU A 75 25.09 6.69 -6.76
N ASP A 76 24.96 6.13 -5.56
CA ASP A 76 25.43 4.79 -5.21
C ASP A 76 24.55 3.68 -5.79
N LEU A 77 23.22 3.87 -5.75
CA LEU A 77 22.23 2.89 -6.20
C LEU A 77 20.92 3.56 -6.65
N LEU A 78 20.13 2.80 -7.39
CA LEU A 78 18.75 3.14 -7.74
C LEU A 78 17.77 2.19 -7.00
N HIS A 79 16.71 2.75 -6.41
CA HIS A 79 15.59 1.98 -5.91
C HIS A 79 14.34 2.27 -6.74
N MET A 80 13.94 1.32 -7.55
CA MET A 80 12.80 1.43 -8.45
C MET A 80 11.56 0.82 -7.80
N HIS A 81 10.45 1.52 -7.87
CA HIS A 81 9.15 1.04 -7.39
C HIS A 81 8.27 0.69 -8.59
N TYR A 82 7.93 -0.58 -8.75
CA TYR A 82 7.32 -1.27 -9.89
C TYR A 82 8.32 -1.81 -10.93
N ALA A 83 8.04 -3.03 -11.40
CA ALA A 83 8.77 -3.64 -12.50
C ALA A 83 8.59 -2.85 -13.81
N VAL A 84 7.38 -2.38 -14.08
CA VAL A 84 7.02 -1.56 -15.24
C VAL A 84 6.29 -0.30 -14.77
N PRO A 85 6.65 0.90 -15.25
CA PRO A 85 7.75 1.15 -16.19
C PRO A 85 9.11 1.33 -15.49
N HIS A 86 9.14 1.48 -14.16
CA HIS A 86 10.25 2.09 -13.45
C HIS A 86 11.55 1.24 -13.48
N ALA A 87 11.48 -0.09 -13.26
CA ALA A 87 12.68 -0.91 -13.34
C ALA A 87 13.33 -0.82 -14.72
N ILE A 88 12.52 -0.83 -15.79
CA ILE A 88 13.00 -0.65 -17.17
C ILE A 88 13.66 0.72 -17.35
N CYS A 89 13.03 1.77 -16.83
CA CYS A 89 13.60 3.11 -16.86
C CYS A 89 14.95 3.18 -16.13
N GLY A 90 15.08 2.48 -14.99
CA GLY A 90 16.35 2.35 -14.26
C GLY A 90 17.43 1.65 -15.08
N VAL A 91 17.09 0.54 -15.75
CA VAL A 91 18.01 -0.20 -16.64
C VAL A 91 18.46 0.69 -17.79
N LEU A 92 17.54 1.36 -18.48
CA LEU A 92 17.89 2.30 -19.56
C LEU A 92 18.76 3.45 -19.06
N ALA A 93 18.46 3.99 -17.89
CA ALA A 93 19.25 5.07 -17.30
C ALA A 93 20.67 4.63 -16.96
N ARG A 94 20.85 3.41 -16.45
CA ARG A 94 22.17 2.79 -16.21
C ARG A 94 22.98 2.76 -17.51
N GLU A 95 22.41 2.22 -18.59
CA GLU A 95 23.08 2.18 -19.91
C GLU A 95 23.40 3.60 -20.45
N MET A 96 22.43 4.53 -20.36
CA MET A 96 22.59 5.91 -20.82
C MET A 96 23.62 6.71 -19.99
N SER A 97 23.74 6.40 -18.70
CA SER A 97 24.73 7.05 -17.83
C SER A 97 26.16 6.57 -18.09
N GLY A 98 26.32 5.34 -18.57
CA GLY A 98 27.61 4.66 -18.70
C GLY A 98 28.23 4.29 -17.34
N LYS A 99 27.47 4.39 -16.23
CA LYS A 99 27.89 4.00 -14.89
C LYS A 99 27.30 2.65 -14.53
N ASP A 100 28.10 1.77 -13.90
CA ASP A 100 27.64 0.46 -13.40
C ASP A 100 26.95 0.66 -12.05
N ILE A 101 25.80 1.35 -12.04
CA ILE A 101 24.99 1.59 -10.85
C ILE A 101 24.08 0.39 -10.55
N LYS A 102 23.92 0.06 -9.29
CA LYS A 102 23.08 -1.04 -8.84
C LYS A 102 21.60 -0.66 -8.77
N ILE A 103 20.74 -1.62 -9.09
CA ILE A 103 19.28 -1.42 -9.17
C ILE A 103 18.58 -2.40 -8.23
N MET A 104 17.88 -1.85 -7.25
CA MET A 104 16.85 -2.58 -6.49
C MET A 104 15.48 -2.26 -7.07
N THR A 105 14.60 -3.25 -7.17
CA THR A 105 13.20 -3.06 -7.58
C THR A 105 12.25 -3.64 -6.56
N THR A 106 11.29 -2.85 -6.08
CA THR A 106 10.19 -3.30 -5.22
C THR A 106 8.90 -3.46 -6.03
N LEU A 107 8.33 -4.67 -5.99
CA LEU A 107 7.03 -5.01 -6.57
C LEU A 107 5.92 -4.64 -5.59
N HIS A 108 4.88 -3.94 -6.08
CA HIS A 108 3.80 -3.42 -5.24
C HIS A 108 2.43 -4.08 -5.48
N GLY A 109 2.30 -4.86 -6.54
CA GLY A 109 1.11 -5.62 -6.86
C GLY A 109 0.52 -5.28 -8.21
N THR A 110 0.10 -4.05 -8.49
CA THR A 110 -0.53 -3.69 -9.79
C THR A 110 0.34 -4.08 -10.98
N ASP A 111 1.64 -3.95 -10.87
CA ASP A 111 2.64 -4.36 -11.86
C ASP A 111 2.61 -5.88 -12.17
N ILE A 112 2.16 -6.69 -11.23
CA ILE A 112 2.08 -8.15 -11.34
C ILE A 112 0.63 -8.60 -11.49
N THR A 113 -0.22 -8.25 -10.51
CA THR A 113 -1.60 -8.79 -10.39
C THR A 113 -2.59 -8.19 -11.40
N VAL A 114 -2.19 -7.13 -12.11
CA VAL A 114 -2.97 -6.51 -13.19
C VAL A 114 -2.18 -6.52 -14.49
N LEU A 115 -1.03 -5.86 -14.53
CA LEU A 115 -0.23 -5.74 -15.76
C LEU A 115 0.45 -7.05 -16.15
N GLY A 116 0.74 -7.96 -15.21
CA GLY A 116 1.32 -9.26 -15.47
C GLY A 116 0.43 -10.18 -16.30
N TYR A 117 -0.88 -9.95 -16.36
CA TYR A 117 -1.80 -10.68 -17.22
C TYR A 117 -1.90 -10.11 -18.66
N ASP A 118 -1.32 -8.94 -18.89
CA ASP A 118 -1.24 -8.37 -20.24
C ASP A 118 -0.03 -8.96 -21.00
N HIS A 119 -0.29 -9.82 -21.97
CA HIS A 119 0.76 -10.46 -22.77
C HIS A 119 1.72 -9.46 -23.43
N SER A 120 1.27 -8.24 -23.72
CA SER A 120 2.12 -7.21 -24.31
C SER A 120 3.16 -6.65 -23.33
N LEU A 121 2.94 -6.80 -22.01
CA LEU A 121 3.79 -6.28 -20.96
C LEU A 121 4.59 -7.37 -20.24
N GLN A 122 4.21 -8.64 -20.32
CA GLN A 122 4.89 -9.74 -19.60
C GLN A 122 6.39 -9.78 -19.86
N GLY A 123 6.81 -9.68 -21.12
CA GLY A 123 8.23 -9.66 -21.49
C GLY A 123 8.99 -8.49 -20.89
N ALA A 124 8.34 -7.33 -20.83
CA ALA A 124 8.91 -6.11 -20.24
C ALA A 124 9.02 -6.21 -18.71
N ILE A 125 7.99 -6.75 -18.05
CA ILE A 125 7.98 -7.01 -16.61
C ILE A 125 9.10 -8.00 -16.24
N LYS A 126 9.18 -9.14 -16.96
CA LYS A 126 10.24 -10.13 -16.77
C LYS A 126 11.62 -9.52 -16.93
N PHE A 127 11.82 -8.76 -17.99
CA PHE A 127 13.09 -8.07 -18.26
C PHE A 127 13.46 -7.12 -17.10
N GLY A 128 12.55 -6.28 -16.62
CA GLY A 128 12.79 -5.37 -15.50
C GLY A 128 13.18 -6.12 -14.23
N ILE A 129 12.50 -7.23 -13.92
CA ILE A 129 12.79 -8.10 -12.78
C ILE A 129 14.19 -8.74 -12.93
N GLU A 130 14.50 -9.36 -14.05
CA GLU A 130 15.76 -10.09 -14.28
C GLU A 130 16.98 -9.15 -14.37
N LYS A 131 16.81 -7.92 -14.82
CA LYS A 131 17.89 -6.91 -14.92
C LYS A 131 18.12 -6.12 -13.63
N SER A 132 17.24 -6.22 -12.66
CA SER A 132 17.44 -5.68 -11.31
C SER A 132 18.46 -6.52 -10.56
N ASP A 133 19.37 -5.90 -9.81
CA ASP A 133 20.35 -6.61 -8.98
C ASP A 133 19.64 -7.34 -7.82
N ILE A 134 18.74 -6.64 -7.12
CA ILE A 134 17.85 -7.20 -6.09
C ILE A 134 16.39 -6.87 -6.43
N VAL A 135 15.51 -7.85 -6.20
CA VAL A 135 14.05 -7.66 -6.32
C VAL A 135 13.39 -7.95 -4.99
N THR A 136 12.52 -7.06 -4.56
CA THR A 136 11.71 -7.23 -3.35
C THR A 136 10.22 -7.19 -3.69
N SER A 137 9.38 -7.73 -2.81
CA SER A 137 7.94 -7.65 -2.89
C SER A 137 7.33 -7.29 -1.55
N VAL A 138 6.16 -6.66 -1.56
CA VAL A 138 5.49 -6.20 -0.34
C VAL A 138 4.83 -7.31 0.49
N SER A 139 4.81 -8.56 -0.03
CA SER A 139 4.30 -9.74 0.67
C SER A 139 4.90 -11.02 0.08
N LYS A 140 4.86 -12.12 0.84
CA LYS A 140 5.21 -13.47 0.36
C LYS A 140 4.24 -13.93 -0.73
N SER A 141 2.96 -13.61 -0.56
CA SER A 141 1.91 -13.92 -1.54
C SER A 141 2.21 -13.27 -2.89
N LEU A 142 2.62 -11.99 -2.91
CA LEU A 142 2.99 -11.31 -4.16
C LEU A 142 4.26 -11.89 -4.78
N ALA A 143 5.26 -12.27 -3.98
CA ALA A 143 6.46 -12.95 -4.49
C ALA A 143 6.09 -14.26 -5.21
N GLN A 144 5.25 -15.09 -4.58
CA GLN A 144 4.79 -16.34 -5.15
C GLN A 144 3.99 -16.09 -6.44
N GLU A 145 3.00 -15.19 -6.41
CA GLU A 145 2.19 -14.85 -7.58
C GLU A 145 3.05 -14.32 -8.73
N THR A 146 4.13 -13.58 -8.42
CA THR A 146 5.08 -13.11 -9.46
C THR A 146 5.79 -14.28 -10.15
N HIS A 147 6.25 -15.28 -9.40
CA HIS A 147 6.85 -16.47 -10.01
C HIS A 147 5.89 -17.23 -10.91
N GLU A 148 4.62 -17.33 -10.51
CA GLU A 148 3.57 -18.03 -11.25
C GLU A 148 3.19 -17.31 -12.56
N ILE A 149 3.04 -15.96 -12.51
CA ILE A 149 2.56 -15.17 -13.65
C ILE A 149 3.70 -14.83 -14.62
N ILE A 150 4.87 -14.47 -14.10
CA ILE A 150 6.00 -13.95 -14.91
C ILE A 150 6.99 -15.04 -15.30
N GLU A 151 6.88 -16.22 -14.70
CA GLU A 151 7.77 -17.37 -14.98
C GLU A 151 9.26 -16.99 -14.85
N THR A 152 9.63 -16.32 -13.78
CA THR A 152 11.00 -15.92 -13.47
C THR A 152 11.60 -16.77 -12.36
N ASN A 153 12.91 -17.06 -12.46
CA ASN A 153 13.69 -17.72 -11.40
C ASN A 153 14.46 -16.71 -10.53
N LYS A 154 14.27 -15.40 -10.75
CA LYS A 154 14.91 -14.36 -9.93
C LYS A 154 14.42 -14.46 -8.50
N GLU A 155 15.32 -14.47 -7.52
CA GLU A 155 14.96 -14.39 -6.12
C GLU A 155 14.15 -13.11 -5.86
N ILE A 156 12.98 -13.24 -5.23
CA ILE A 156 12.13 -12.11 -4.84
C ILE A 156 11.99 -12.14 -3.32
N ILE A 157 12.54 -11.13 -2.67
CA ILE A 157 12.66 -11.04 -1.22
C ILE A 157 11.43 -10.32 -0.65
N PRO A 158 10.61 -10.96 0.19
CA PRO A 158 9.50 -10.28 0.83
C PRO A 158 10.00 -9.28 1.87
N ILE A 159 9.71 -7.99 1.68
CA ILE A 159 9.88 -6.93 2.66
C ILE A 159 8.54 -6.23 2.81
N TYR A 160 7.94 -6.33 3.99
CA TYR A 160 6.60 -5.82 4.24
C TYR A 160 6.55 -4.28 4.16
N ASN A 161 5.38 -3.75 3.87
CA ASN A 161 5.12 -2.34 4.06
C ASN A 161 5.05 -1.99 5.54
N PHE A 162 5.26 -0.72 5.84
CA PHE A 162 5.17 -0.16 7.18
C PHE A 162 4.36 1.13 7.19
N VAL A 163 4.00 1.59 8.37
CA VAL A 163 3.44 2.93 8.61
C VAL A 163 4.29 3.65 9.65
N ARG A 164 4.53 4.95 9.44
CA ARG A 164 5.24 5.73 10.44
C ARG A 164 4.39 5.93 11.69
N GLU A 165 5.01 5.75 12.85
CA GLU A 165 4.35 5.74 14.16
C GLU A 165 3.58 7.05 14.44
N ASN A 166 4.13 8.18 14.03
CA ASN A 166 3.58 9.52 14.30
C ASN A 166 2.40 9.90 13.37
N GLU A 167 2.23 9.22 12.25
CA GLU A 167 1.15 9.52 11.30
C GLU A 167 -0.18 8.86 11.70
N PHE A 168 -0.11 7.77 12.47
CA PHE A 168 -1.27 6.99 12.89
C PHE A 168 -1.25 6.76 14.41
N PRO A 169 -1.54 7.79 15.23
CA PRO A 169 -1.52 7.66 16.67
C PRO A 169 -2.63 6.73 17.15
N THR A 170 -2.31 5.85 18.08
CA THR A 170 -3.28 4.97 18.75
C THR A 170 -4.13 5.82 19.71
N LYS A 171 -5.17 6.46 19.17
CA LYS A 171 -6.07 7.34 19.93
C LYS A 171 -7.49 7.25 19.36
N HIS A 172 -8.44 6.96 20.23
CA HIS A 172 -9.86 7.05 19.86
C HIS A 172 -10.34 8.49 20.02
N ASN A 173 -10.92 9.06 18.96
CA ASN A 173 -11.42 10.44 18.95
C ASN A 173 -12.90 10.46 18.58
N THR A 174 -13.76 10.32 19.57
CA THR A 174 -15.22 10.33 19.36
C THR A 174 -15.80 11.73 19.11
N ALA A 175 -15.01 12.80 19.36
CA ALA A 175 -15.49 14.17 19.13
C ALA A 175 -15.83 14.45 17.65
N LEU A 176 -15.22 13.71 16.72
CA LEU A 176 -15.54 13.83 15.29
C LEU A 176 -16.88 13.20 14.90
N LYS A 177 -17.42 12.25 15.70
CA LYS A 177 -18.69 11.56 15.37
C LYS A 177 -19.83 12.54 15.10
N SER A 178 -19.96 13.58 15.94
CA SER A 178 -21.04 14.56 15.80
C SER A 178 -20.99 15.36 14.50
N GLN A 179 -19.81 15.59 13.93
CA GLN A 179 -19.63 16.30 12.66
C GLN A 179 -20.21 15.52 11.47
N PHE A 180 -20.28 14.18 11.61
CA PHE A 180 -20.81 13.28 10.59
C PHE A 180 -22.21 12.75 10.93
N GLY A 181 -22.90 13.35 11.92
CA GLY A 181 -24.24 12.94 12.34
C GLY A 181 -24.28 11.55 12.99
N ILE A 182 -23.15 11.07 13.55
CA ILE A 182 -23.02 9.79 14.22
C ILE A 182 -23.25 9.99 15.71
N ALA A 183 -24.20 9.26 16.31
CA ALA A 183 -24.47 9.35 17.74
C ALA A 183 -23.28 8.77 18.56
N PRO A 184 -23.06 9.24 19.80
CA PRO A 184 -21.92 8.83 20.61
C PRO A 184 -21.84 7.31 20.87
N ASP A 185 -22.98 6.64 20.95
CA ASP A 185 -23.15 5.20 21.22
C ASP A 185 -23.18 4.35 19.95
N GLU A 186 -23.37 4.96 18.78
CA GLU A 186 -23.30 4.23 17.52
C GLU A 186 -21.88 3.70 17.24
N LYS A 187 -21.81 2.47 16.73
CA LYS A 187 -20.57 1.86 16.28
C LYS A 187 -20.21 2.31 14.89
N VAL A 188 -18.91 2.37 14.60
CA VAL A 188 -18.43 2.82 13.29
C VAL A 188 -17.57 1.73 12.65
N LEU A 189 -18.00 1.28 11.49
CA LEU A 189 -17.22 0.45 10.59
C LEU A 189 -16.61 1.33 9.49
N ILE A 190 -15.39 1.04 9.06
CA ILE A 190 -14.73 1.81 8.02
C ILE A 190 -14.13 0.92 6.94
N HIS A 191 -14.19 1.42 5.69
CA HIS A 191 -13.44 0.88 4.55
C HIS A 191 -12.77 2.02 3.78
N VAL A 192 -11.52 1.79 3.36
CA VAL A 192 -10.74 2.78 2.60
C VAL A 192 -10.12 2.10 1.39
N SER A 193 -10.51 2.52 0.18
CA SER A 193 -9.92 2.01 -1.06
C SER A 193 -10.20 2.92 -2.26
N ASN A 194 -9.59 2.61 -3.42
CA ASN A 194 -10.12 3.00 -4.71
C ASN A 194 -11.29 2.04 -5.04
N PHE A 195 -12.46 2.59 -5.36
CA PHE A 195 -13.70 1.81 -5.55
C PHE A 195 -13.68 1.07 -6.89
N ARG A 196 -12.91 -0.05 -6.92
CA ARG A 196 -12.84 -1.00 -8.04
C ARG A 196 -13.51 -2.31 -7.63
N GLN A 197 -14.00 -3.07 -8.58
CA GLN A 197 -14.68 -4.35 -8.37
C GLN A 197 -13.90 -5.32 -7.46
N VAL A 198 -12.58 -5.43 -7.65
CA VAL A 198 -11.71 -6.29 -6.83
C VAL A 198 -11.71 -5.93 -5.34
N LYS A 199 -12.20 -4.75 -4.96
CA LYS A 199 -12.29 -4.30 -3.56
C LYS A 199 -13.54 -4.83 -2.86
N ARG A 200 -14.49 -5.42 -3.60
CA ARG A 200 -15.68 -6.09 -3.08
C ARG A 200 -16.43 -5.23 -2.06
N ILE A 201 -16.70 -3.95 -2.45
CA ILE A 201 -17.45 -3.03 -1.60
C ILE A 201 -18.90 -3.50 -1.44
N ASP A 202 -19.42 -4.23 -2.41
CA ASP A 202 -20.66 -4.99 -2.33
C ASP A 202 -20.73 -5.85 -1.07
N THR A 203 -19.76 -6.75 -0.89
CA THR A 203 -19.65 -7.63 0.29
C THR A 203 -19.51 -6.84 1.59
N ILE A 204 -18.83 -5.67 1.57
CA ILE A 204 -18.72 -4.81 2.75
C ILE A 204 -20.07 -4.21 3.14
N ILE A 205 -20.85 -3.71 2.16
CA ILE A 205 -22.20 -3.14 2.40
C ILE A 205 -23.17 -4.24 2.86
N GLU A 206 -23.13 -5.44 2.26
CA GLU A 206 -23.94 -6.58 2.70
C GLU A 206 -23.59 -7.02 4.12
N THR A 207 -22.29 -7.07 4.46
CA THR A 207 -21.82 -7.32 5.84
C THR A 207 -22.36 -6.26 6.80
N PHE A 208 -22.23 -4.98 6.42
CA PHE A 208 -22.71 -3.88 7.24
C PHE A 208 -24.23 -3.92 7.45
N ALA A 209 -25.02 -4.21 6.43
CA ALA A 209 -26.47 -4.31 6.54
C ALA A 209 -26.88 -5.32 7.63
N LYS A 210 -26.24 -6.51 7.67
CA LYS A 210 -26.47 -7.52 8.70
C LYS A 210 -26.04 -7.08 10.10
N VAL A 211 -24.93 -6.33 10.21
CA VAL A 211 -24.50 -5.73 11.49
C VAL A 211 -25.52 -4.70 11.96
N ARG A 212 -25.97 -3.83 11.06
CA ARG A 212 -26.90 -2.75 11.36
C ARG A 212 -28.26 -3.21 11.85
N GLU A 213 -28.72 -4.38 11.41
CA GLU A 213 -29.95 -5.02 11.92
C GLU A 213 -29.89 -5.33 13.43
N LYS A 214 -28.69 -5.56 13.98
CA LYS A 214 -28.48 -5.97 15.38
C LYS A 214 -27.89 -4.86 16.24
N ILE A 215 -27.03 -4.01 15.66
CA ILE A 215 -26.26 -3.00 16.41
C ILE A 215 -26.41 -1.64 15.74
N PRO A 216 -26.84 -0.59 16.47
CA PRO A 216 -26.80 0.77 15.96
C PRO A 216 -25.40 1.15 15.50
N SER A 217 -25.25 1.38 14.19
CA SER A 217 -23.93 1.57 13.60
C SER A 217 -23.99 2.38 12.31
N LYS A 218 -22.85 2.95 11.92
CA LYS A 218 -22.61 3.64 10.65
C LYS A 218 -21.44 2.99 9.91
N LEU A 219 -21.51 2.99 8.58
CA LEU A 219 -20.40 2.58 7.72
C LEU A 219 -19.80 3.80 7.05
N ILE A 220 -18.50 4.00 7.20
CA ILE A 220 -17.74 5.03 6.49
C ILE A 220 -17.01 4.39 5.31
N LEU A 221 -17.26 4.92 4.11
CA LEU A 221 -16.60 4.53 2.87
C LEU A 221 -15.77 5.70 2.36
N LEU A 222 -14.43 5.56 2.49
CA LEU A 222 -13.48 6.56 1.98
C LEU A 222 -12.87 6.10 0.67
N GLY A 223 -12.96 6.94 -0.33
CA GLY A 223 -12.42 6.69 -1.65
C GLY A 223 -13.36 7.07 -2.77
N ASP A 224 -12.95 6.70 -3.99
CA ASP A 224 -13.68 7.01 -5.20
C ASP A 224 -13.29 6.00 -6.30
N GLY A 225 -14.17 5.79 -7.26
CA GLY A 225 -13.92 4.89 -8.37
C GLY A 225 -15.19 4.43 -9.09
N PRO A 226 -15.05 3.54 -10.08
CA PRO A 226 -16.16 3.13 -10.94
C PRO A 226 -17.32 2.46 -10.17
N GLU A 227 -17.04 1.83 -9.03
CA GLU A 227 -18.07 1.16 -8.21
C GLU A 227 -18.88 2.12 -7.34
N LEU A 228 -18.58 3.44 -7.28
CA LEU A 228 -19.29 4.37 -6.40
C LEU A 228 -20.80 4.40 -6.66
N VAL A 229 -21.20 4.49 -7.94
CA VAL A 229 -22.63 4.60 -8.31
C VAL A 229 -23.37 3.28 -8.05
N PRO A 230 -22.89 2.11 -8.50
CA PRO A 230 -23.48 0.82 -8.13
C PRO A 230 -23.62 0.61 -6.63
N MET A 231 -22.62 0.99 -5.84
CA MET A 231 -22.63 0.82 -4.37
C MET A 231 -23.66 1.72 -3.69
N ARG A 232 -23.86 2.95 -4.16
CA ARG A 232 -24.96 3.81 -3.69
C ARG A 232 -26.35 3.23 -4.01
N GLN A 233 -26.49 2.54 -5.13
CA GLN A 233 -27.73 1.85 -5.46
C GLN A 233 -27.95 0.64 -4.54
N LEU A 234 -26.92 -0.15 -4.27
CA LEU A 234 -26.98 -1.28 -3.37
C LEU A 234 -27.40 -0.88 -1.94
N THR A 235 -26.90 0.26 -1.42
CA THR A 235 -27.33 0.73 -0.08
C THR A 235 -28.82 1.02 0.00
N LYS A 236 -29.44 1.52 -1.08
CA LYS A 236 -30.91 1.73 -1.15
C LYS A 236 -31.67 0.40 -1.20
N GLU A 237 -31.18 -0.56 -1.99
CA GLU A 237 -31.80 -1.88 -2.11
C GLU A 237 -31.79 -2.63 -0.78
N LEU A 238 -30.75 -2.43 0.02
CA LEU A 238 -30.62 -3.00 1.37
C LEU A 238 -31.21 -2.12 2.49
N ASN A 239 -31.81 -0.95 2.16
CA ASN A 239 -32.39 0.00 3.11
C ASN A 239 -31.43 0.49 4.20
N VAL A 240 -30.15 0.74 3.84
CA VAL A 240 -29.09 1.25 4.74
C VAL A 240 -28.47 2.55 4.25
N GLU A 241 -29.08 3.26 3.28
CA GLU A 241 -28.50 4.46 2.68
C GLU A 241 -28.26 5.60 3.67
N GLU A 242 -29.10 5.72 4.70
CA GLU A 242 -28.98 6.72 5.77
C GLU A 242 -27.84 6.41 6.77
N ASP A 243 -27.37 5.16 6.76
CA ASP A 243 -26.35 4.66 7.67
C ASP A 243 -24.99 4.45 7.00
N VAL A 244 -24.87 4.66 5.66
CA VAL A 244 -23.64 4.54 4.89
C VAL A 244 -23.15 5.90 4.41
N LEU A 245 -21.99 6.33 4.91
CA LEU A 245 -21.39 7.63 4.61
C LEU A 245 -20.31 7.49 3.51
N PHE A 246 -20.63 7.92 2.29
CA PHE A 246 -19.68 8.02 1.19
C PHE A 246 -18.97 9.38 1.24
N LEU A 247 -17.76 9.43 1.77
CA LEU A 247 -17.06 10.69 2.04
C LEU A 247 -15.99 11.06 1.00
N GLY A 248 -15.88 10.27 -0.09
CA GLY A 248 -14.92 10.55 -1.15
C GLY A 248 -13.46 10.37 -0.73
N LYS A 249 -12.54 10.97 -1.49
CA LYS A 249 -11.11 10.96 -1.16
C LYS A 249 -10.81 11.94 -0.04
N GLN A 250 -10.04 11.48 0.94
CA GLN A 250 -9.64 12.28 2.09
C GLN A 250 -8.11 12.35 2.17
N ASP A 251 -7.58 13.52 2.50
CA ASP A 251 -6.13 13.73 2.66
C ASP A 251 -5.63 13.18 4.00
N CYS A 252 -6.47 13.21 5.05
CA CYS A 252 -6.17 12.75 6.39
C CYS A 252 -7.08 11.58 6.79
N VAL A 253 -6.73 10.36 6.38
CA VAL A 253 -7.51 9.15 6.72
C VAL A 253 -7.39 8.76 8.20
N SER A 254 -6.30 9.17 8.87
CA SER A 254 -6.03 8.84 10.27
C SER A 254 -7.15 9.29 11.22
N GLU A 255 -7.78 10.45 10.98
CA GLU A 255 -8.88 10.96 11.79
C GLU A 255 -10.12 10.05 11.71
N PHE A 256 -10.39 9.49 10.52
CA PHE A 256 -11.50 8.56 10.33
C PHE A 256 -11.25 7.19 10.97
N TYR A 257 -10.01 6.70 10.96
CA TYR A 257 -9.66 5.51 11.73
C TYR A 257 -9.87 5.74 13.23
N GLN A 258 -9.47 6.90 13.76
CA GLN A 258 -9.60 7.21 15.19
C GLN A 258 -11.06 7.26 15.70
N LEU A 259 -12.03 7.46 14.84
CA LEU A 259 -13.45 7.42 15.22
C LEU A 259 -14.12 6.06 14.98
N SER A 260 -13.37 5.12 14.38
CA SER A 260 -13.90 3.82 13.95
C SER A 260 -13.64 2.72 14.98
N ASP A 261 -14.58 1.78 15.07
CA ASP A 261 -14.47 0.58 15.91
C ASP A 261 -13.87 -0.60 15.14
N LEU A 262 -14.25 -0.81 13.86
CA LEU A 262 -13.78 -1.92 13.04
C LEU A 262 -13.36 -1.42 11.64
N VAL A 263 -12.33 -2.04 11.07
CA VAL A 263 -11.98 -1.85 9.65
C VAL A 263 -12.29 -3.11 8.85
N LEU A 264 -12.95 -2.92 7.70
CA LEU A 264 -13.29 -4.01 6.78
C LEU A 264 -12.44 -3.88 5.51
N LEU A 265 -11.72 -4.97 5.14
CA LEU A 265 -11.02 -5.08 3.87
C LEU A 265 -11.30 -6.47 3.26
N LEU A 266 -12.42 -6.59 2.56
CA LEU A 266 -12.95 -7.84 2.04
C LEU A 266 -12.61 -8.05 0.56
N SER A 267 -11.47 -7.51 0.11
CA SER A 267 -11.01 -7.55 -1.27
C SER A 267 -10.87 -8.96 -1.82
N GLU A 268 -11.14 -9.15 -3.10
CA GLU A 268 -10.86 -10.38 -3.83
C GLU A 268 -9.36 -10.55 -4.13
N LYS A 269 -8.68 -9.43 -4.39
CA LYS A 269 -7.22 -9.38 -4.60
C LYS A 269 -6.62 -8.22 -3.81
N GLU A 270 -5.59 -8.50 -3.05
CA GLU A 270 -4.84 -7.49 -2.29
C GLU A 270 -3.38 -7.89 -2.15
N SER A 271 -2.47 -7.04 -2.57
CA SER A 271 -1.04 -7.35 -2.51
C SER A 271 -0.46 -7.29 -1.12
N PHE A 272 -1.00 -6.42 -0.25
CA PHE A 272 -0.56 -6.30 1.14
C PHE A 272 -1.71 -5.88 2.09
N GLY A 273 -2.42 -4.80 1.77
CA GLY A 273 -3.44 -4.21 2.65
C GLY A 273 -2.91 -3.06 3.51
N LEU A 274 -2.23 -2.08 2.89
CA LEU A 274 -1.68 -0.93 3.61
C LEU A 274 -2.73 -0.18 4.43
N THR A 275 -3.95 0.01 3.89
CA THR A 275 -5.05 0.67 4.60
C THR A 275 -5.48 -0.10 5.86
N LEU A 276 -5.32 -1.42 5.84
CA LEU A 276 -5.56 -2.27 7.00
C LEU A 276 -4.51 -2.00 8.08
N LEU A 277 -3.23 -1.99 7.69
CA LEU A 277 -2.12 -1.71 8.62
C LEU A 277 -2.23 -0.30 9.22
N GLU A 278 -2.64 0.70 8.43
CA GLU A 278 -2.91 2.06 8.89
C GLU A 278 -4.00 2.09 9.97
N ALA A 279 -5.13 1.42 9.73
CA ALA A 279 -6.23 1.31 10.69
C ALA A 279 -5.82 0.55 11.97
N MET A 280 -5.15 -0.60 11.80
CA MET A 280 -4.66 -1.41 12.91
C MET A 280 -3.69 -0.61 13.79
N LYS A 281 -2.84 0.23 13.21
CA LYS A 281 -1.91 1.09 13.96
C LYS A 281 -2.64 2.11 14.83
N THR A 282 -3.82 2.60 14.42
CA THR A 282 -4.67 3.47 15.25
C THR A 282 -5.46 2.73 16.33
N GLY A 283 -5.37 1.40 16.35
CA GLY A 283 -6.06 0.54 17.32
C GLY A 283 -7.40 -0.02 16.83
N VAL A 284 -7.74 0.12 15.56
CA VAL A 284 -8.98 -0.39 14.97
C VAL A 284 -8.83 -1.86 14.60
N VAL A 285 -9.69 -2.74 15.14
CA VAL A 285 -9.59 -4.18 14.92
C VAL A 285 -10.08 -4.55 13.51
N PRO A 286 -9.30 -5.35 12.76
CA PRO A 286 -9.60 -5.67 11.37
C PRO A 286 -10.45 -6.91 11.19
N ILE A 287 -11.27 -6.89 10.13
CA ILE A 287 -11.83 -8.07 9.48
C ILE A 287 -11.43 -8.00 8.00
N GLY A 288 -10.72 -9.01 7.52
CA GLY A 288 -10.21 -9.08 6.16
C GLY A 288 -10.59 -10.37 5.45
N SER A 289 -10.50 -10.37 4.12
CA SER A 289 -10.67 -11.57 3.32
C SER A 289 -9.40 -12.43 3.30
N ASN A 290 -9.55 -13.73 3.03
CA ASN A 290 -8.45 -14.68 2.81
C ASN A 290 -7.80 -14.48 1.43
N ALA A 291 -7.39 -13.24 1.10
CA ALA A 291 -6.86 -12.86 -0.20
C ALA A 291 -5.46 -12.26 -0.08
N GLY A 292 -4.54 -12.76 -0.89
CA GLY A 292 -3.19 -12.23 -1.06
C GLY A 292 -2.47 -11.93 0.27
N GLY A 293 -1.97 -10.69 0.39
CA GLY A 293 -1.24 -10.23 1.57
C GLY A 293 -2.07 -9.96 2.82
N ILE A 294 -3.42 -9.92 2.73
CA ILE A 294 -4.30 -9.66 3.91
C ILE A 294 -4.05 -10.69 5.01
N LYS A 295 -3.97 -11.98 4.65
CA LYS A 295 -3.68 -13.09 5.58
C LYS A 295 -2.26 -13.06 6.18
N GLU A 296 -1.37 -12.25 5.63
CA GLU A 296 -0.04 -12.02 6.20
C GLU A 296 -0.07 -10.88 7.23
N VAL A 297 -1.01 -9.95 7.09
CA VAL A 297 -1.19 -8.82 8.02
C VAL A 297 -2.03 -9.24 9.22
N ILE A 298 -3.14 -9.97 9.00
CA ILE A 298 -4.04 -10.42 10.07
C ILE A 298 -3.71 -11.86 10.48
N LYS A 299 -3.47 -12.09 11.76
CA LYS A 299 -3.48 -13.43 12.38
C LYS A 299 -4.90 -13.74 12.86
N HIS A 300 -5.57 -14.67 12.16
CA HIS A 300 -6.97 -15.01 12.45
C HIS A 300 -7.19 -15.44 13.92
N GLY A 301 -8.13 -14.78 14.60
CA GLY A 301 -8.46 -15.02 16.01
C GLY A 301 -7.45 -14.50 17.03
N GLU A 302 -6.32 -13.91 16.58
CA GLU A 302 -5.29 -13.35 17.44
C GLU A 302 -5.18 -11.82 17.33
N THR A 303 -5.18 -11.28 16.09
CA THR A 303 -5.04 -9.85 15.82
C THR A 303 -6.24 -9.27 15.06
N GLY A 304 -7.19 -10.11 14.67
CA GLY A 304 -8.38 -9.78 13.90
C GLY A 304 -9.01 -11.05 13.35
N PHE A 305 -9.92 -10.93 12.41
CA PHE A 305 -10.54 -12.08 11.76
C PHE A 305 -10.30 -12.07 10.24
N VAL A 306 -10.18 -13.28 9.68
CA VAL A 306 -10.05 -13.52 8.25
C VAL A 306 -11.21 -14.41 7.82
N VAL A 307 -11.90 -14.03 6.74
CA VAL A 307 -13.04 -14.76 6.16
C VAL A 307 -12.78 -15.11 4.70
N ASP A 308 -13.51 -16.01 4.12
CA ASP A 308 -13.39 -16.28 2.68
C ASP A 308 -13.90 -15.11 1.85
N VAL A 309 -13.38 -14.99 0.62
CA VAL A 309 -13.79 -13.93 -0.30
C VAL A 309 -15.28 -14.04 -0.62
N GLY A 310 -16.02 -12.96 -0.37
CA GLY A 310 -17.47 -12.90 -0.58
C GLY A 310 -18.31 -13.44 0.58
N ASP A 311 -17.71 -13.92 1.66
CA ASP A 311 -18.43 -14.43 2.83
C ASP A 311 -18.86 -13.29 3.76
N CYS A 312 -19.97 -12.63 3.42
CA CYS A 312 -20.56 -11.57 4.22
C CYS A 312 -21.20 -12.10 5.53
N ASP A 313 -21.59 -13.39 5.59
CA ASP A 313 -22.19 -13.99 6.78
C ASP A 313 -21.15 -14.11 7.89
N SER A 314 -20.05 -14.80 7.65
CA SER A 314 -18.95 -14.89 8.64
C SER A 314 -18.38 -13.52 9.00
N ALA A 315 -18.25 -12.61 8.05
CA ALA A 315 -17.75 -11.26 8.30
C ALA A 315 -18.68 -10.48 9.25
N SER A 316 -20.00 -10.58 9.06
CA SER A 316 -20.99 -9.93 9.94
C SER A 316 -21.02 -10.57 11.33
N ASP A 317 -20.94 -11.89 11.43
CA ASP A 317 -20.92 -12.59 12.72
C ASP A 317 -19.68 -12.20 13.55
N TYR A 318 -18.49 -12.13 12.93
CA TYR A 318 -17.29 -11.65 13.62
C TYR A 318 -17.39 -10.16 13.98
N ALA A 319 -17.97 -9.33 13.13
CA ALA A 319 -18.18 -7.91 13.44
C ALA A 319 -19.09 -7.71 14.64
N ILE A 320 -20.26 -8.38 14.67
CA ILE A 320 -21.20 -8.34 15.78
C ILE A 320 -20.53 -8.81 17.07
N ARG A 321 -19.86 -9.97 17.03
CA ARG A 321 -19.14 -10.50 18.18
C ARG A 321 -18.09 -9.56 18.74
N LEU A 322 -17.32 -8.87 17.86
CA LEU A 322 -16.32 -7.88 18.30
C LEU A 322 -16.97 -6.64 18.92
N LEU A 323 -18.09 -6.20 18.40
CA LEU A 323 -18.79 -5.00 18.89
C LEU A 323 -19.55 -5.25 20.21
N GLU A 324 -19.98 -6.48 20.48
CA GLU A 324 -20.67 -6.88 21.72
C GLU A 324 -19.71 -7.33 22.82
N ASP A 325 -18.64 -8.08 22.47
CA ASP A 325 -17.68 -8.62 23.44
C ASP A 325 -16.46 -7.69 23.57
N LYS A 326 -16.57 -6.73 24.50
CA LYS A 326 -15.48 -5.80 24.81
C LYS A 326 -14.20 -6.46 25.29
N ALA A 327 -14.31 -7.62 25.95
CA ALA A 327 -13.14 -8.34 26.46
C ALA A 327 -12.35 -8.96 25.29
N LEU A 328 -13.05 -9.59 24.34
CA LEU A 328 -12.48 -10.11 23.12
C LEU A 328 -11.85 -8.97 22.28
N TYR A 329 -12.59 -7.88 22.07
CA TYR A 329 -12.08 -6.71 21.34
C TYR A 329 -10.76 -6.20 21.91
N ASN A 330 -10.71 -5.93 23.22
CA ASN A 330 -9.51 -5.42 23.90
C ASN A 330 -8.34 -6.43 23.83
N LYS A 331 -8.62 -7.72 23.90
CA LYS A 331 -7.60 -8.78 23.76
C LYS A 331 -6.98 -8.74 22.37
N LEU A 332 -7.81 -8.73 21.31
CA LEU A 332 -7.32 -8.71 19.93
C LEU A 332 -6.58 -7.40 19.63
N GLN A 333 -7.10 -6.25 20.07
CA GLN A 333 -6.46 -4.96 19.91
C GLN A 333 -5.06 -4.93 20.53
N LYS A 334 -4.91 -5.44 21.76
CA LYS A 334 -3.62 -5.52 22.44
C LYS A 334 -2.62 -6.39 21.67
N ASN A 335 -3.05 -7.58 21.26
CA ASN A 335 -2.21 -8.50 20.49
C ASN A 335 -1.82 -7.89 19.14
N MET A 336 -2.77 -7.27 18.46
CA MET A 336 -2.59 -6.61 17.18
C MET A 336 -1.54 -5.49 17.25
N LEU A 337 -1.62 -4.62 18.25
CA LEU A 337 -0.64 -3.53 18.41
C LEU A 337 0.76 -4.04 18.72
N ALA A 338 0.88 -5.13 19.50
CA ALA A 338 2.17 -5.78 19.75
C ALA A 338 2.74 -6.41 18.47
N ASP A 339 1.91 -7.12 17.71
CA ASP A 339 2.30 -7.76 16.45
C ASP A 339 2.73 -6.76 15.37
N ILE A 340 2.06 -5.60 15.30
CA ILE A 340 2.44 -4.52 14.38
C ILE A 340 3.83 -3.97 14.73
N ALA A 341 4.09 -3.73 16.01
CA ALA A 341 5.38 -3.21 16.46
C ALA A 341 6.52 -4.21 16.15
N GLU A 342 6.25 -5.50 16.27
CA GLU A 342 7.24 -6.56 16.02
C GLU A 342 7.52 -6.79 14.54
N ARG A 343 6.50 -6.71 13.66
CA ARG A 343 6.63 -7.15 12.25
C ARG A 343 6.62 -6.01 11.23
N PHE A 344 5.99 -4.88 11.54
CA PHE A 344 5.74 -3.80 10.59
C PHE A 344 6.21 -2.43 11.10
N GLY A 345 7.10 -2.42 12.11
CA GLY A 345 7.73 -1.20 12.62
C GLY A 345 8.60 -0.53 11.55
N SER A 346 8.52 0.79 11.44
CA SER A 346 9.24 1.54 10.41
C SER A 346 10.75 1.36 10.49
N GLU A 347 11.32 1.29 11.71
CA GLU A 347 12.76 1.07 11.89
C GLU A 347 13.18 -0.32 11.40
N LEU A 348 12.46 -1.39 11.80
CA LEU A 348 12.73 -2.75 11.38
C LEU A 348 12.73 -2.91 9.85
N ILE A 349 11.72 -2.33 9.19
CA ILE A 349 11.60 -2.44 7.72
C ILE A 349 12.69 -1.62 7.04
N THR A 350 13.04 -0.46 7.56
CA THR A 350 14.15 0.34 7.03
C THR A 350 15.49 -0.39 7.19
N ASP A 351 15.75 -1.06 8.35
CA ASP A 351 16.94 -1.88 8.56
C ASP A 351 17.06 -3.01 7.51
N GLN A 352 15.93 -3.64 7.14
CA GLN A 352 15.93 -4.67 6.09
C GLN A 352 16.34 -4.09 4.73
N TYR A 353 15.80 -2.93 4.35
CA TYR A 353 16.20 -2.28 3.09
C TYR A 353 17.68 -1.87 3.11
N GLU A 354 18.18 -1.25 4.19
CA GLU A 354 19.58 -0.88 4.32
C GLU A 354 20.52 -2.10 4.25
N TYR A 355 20.14 -3.22 4.89
CA TYR A 355 20.89 -4.47 4.78
C TYR A 355 21.05 -4.91 3.34
N TYR A 356 19.99 -4.90 2.55
CA TYR A 356 20.05 -5.30 1.14
C TYR A 356 20.76 -4.27 0.26
N TYR A 357 20.68 -2.97 0.56
CA TYR A 357 21.50 -1.95 -0.12
C TYR A 357 22.98 -2.20 0.11
N GLN A 358 23.39 -2.41 1.36
CA GLN A 358 24.78 -2.68 1.71
C GLN A 358 25.29 -3.99 1.07
N LYS A 359 24.48 -5.05 1.09
CA LYS A 359 24.80 -6.31 0.42
C LYS A 359 25.09 -6.10 -1.05
N MET A 360 24.24 -5.39 -1.75
CA MET A 360 24.34 -5.09 -3.17
C MET A 360 25.59 -4.27 -3.50
N LEU A 361 25.90 -3.25 -2.70
CA LEU A 361 27.10 -2.41 -2.86
C LEU A 361 28.40 -3.16 -2.55
N ASN A 362 28.40 -4.02 -1.52
CA ASN A 362 29.58 -4.83 -1.17
C ASN A 362 29.92 -5.88 -2.23
N GLU A 363 28.94 -6.52 -2.83
CA GLU A 363 29.13 -7.45 -3.94
C GLU A 363 29.70 -6.73 -5.17
N HIS A 364 29.22 -5.51 -5.42
CA HIS A 364 29.72 -4.64 -6.49
C HIS A 364 31.21 -4.28 -6.32
N ASN A 365 31.60 -3.87 -5.11
CA ASN A 365 32.98 -3.47 -4.83
C ASN A 365 33.96 -4.65 -4.93
N LYS A 366 33.54 -5.87 -4.57
CA LYS A 366 34.36 -7.08 -4.75
C LYS A 366 34.60 -7.40 -6.22
N SER A 367 33.58 -7.23 -7.08
CA SER A 367 33.70 -7.49 -8.52
C SER A 367 34.56 -6.47 -9.27
N LYS A 368 34.80 -5.29 -8.69
CA LYS A 368 35.70 -4.24 -9.25
C LYS A 368 37.14 -4.33 -8.74
N GLY A 369 37.35 -5.11 -7.66
CA GLY A 369 38.68 -5.30 -7.07
C GLY A 369 39.42 -6.56 -7.56
N GLU A 370 38.72 -7.38 -8.37
CA GLU A 370 39.29 -8.49 -9.13
C GLU A 370 39.53 -8.08 -10.59
#